data_50aa005d97aeceea1de9bff5a2deffa3
#
_entry.id   50aa005d97aeceea1de9bff5a2deffa3
#
_cell.length_a   1.000
_cell.length_b   1.000
_cell.length_c   1.000
_cell.angle_alpha   90.00
_cell.angle_beta   90.00
_cell.angle_gamma   90.00
#
_symmetry.space_group_name_H-M   'P 1'
#
loop_
_entity.id
_entity.type
_entity.pdbx_description
1 polymer ?
#
loop_
_entity_poly.entity_id
_entity_poly.type
_entity_poly.pdbx_seq_one_letter_code
_entity_poly.pdbx_strand_id
1 'polypeptide(L)'
;MTNLTPLQLQIISDEYYVNGYVLGRDKLTEHLRDKYPQEIFNPKSIMEWLRYQPTHSIHQRQRKPKQINSFKPIYPMHSFSIDLIDYSKNGSTYTDPTNTSYTFYYILVIIDNYSRFMWAYPMESKMSNLTAYYFHMWYTTQYMGVRIAPPAFFQFDNGGEFQMMNTYIEALPCNTIRSIPHVPQSNSLVERSIGKLKRIMSKLIHIRHQSYISIQANQVHGNRGALRDKVLWQQWHMELDKSIHIYNNMKHSTTEEKPVDAISIYNVSVDTIKQRATDNGINNAILYVNYPLRQLVRKLIHKGQIGKHDKNTFSQEVYIIIARRNVNANRQTKYFIQQAHPDQITHPNEVVGEPENHYFYREHLNPINV
;
A
#
# COMPACT_ATOMS: atom_id res chain seq x y z
N MET A 1 -29.71 -17.59 13.89
CA MET A 1 -30.58 -18.43 13.03
C MET A 1 -31.25 -17.51 12.04
N THR A 2 -31.29 -17.88 10.76
CA THR A 2 -31.93 -17.07 9.71
C THR A 2 -33.44 -17.04 9.95
N ASN A 3 -34.06 -15.85 9.94
CA ASN A 3 -35.52 -15.68 9.98
C ASN A 3 -36.18 -16.00 8.61
N LEU A 4 -35.68 -17.02 7.92
CA LEU A 4 -36.21 -17.47 6.62
C LEU A 4 -37.04 -18.74 6.85
N THR A 5 -38.18 -18.81 6.17
CA THR A 5 -38.99 -20.04 6.18
C THR A 5 -38.32 -21.16 5.39
N PRO A 6 -38.64 -22.45 5.62
CA PRO A 6 -38.10 -23.55 4.82
C PRO A 6 -38.31 -23.35 3.30
N LEU A 7 -39.46 -22.81 2.89
CA LEU A 7 -39.75 -22.51 1.50
C LEU A 7 -38.84 -21.42 0.95
N GLN A 8 -38.61 -20.35 1.71
CA GLN A 8 -37.69 -19.26 1.31
C GLN A 8 -36.26 -19.75 1.20
N LEU A 9 -35.81 -20.63 2.11
CA LEU A 9 -34.47 -21.25 2.03
C LEU A 9 -34.32 -22.09 0.76
N GLN A 10 -35.35 -22.87 0.40
CA GLN A 10 -35.35 -23.66 -0.83
C GLN A 10 -35.28 -22.75 -2.06
N ILE A 11 -36.13 -21.72 -2.12
CA ILE A 11 -36.16 -20.77 -3.24
C ILE A 11 -34.79 -20.09 -3.41
N ILE A 12 -34.19 -19.57 -2.31
CA ILE A 12 -32.88 -18.89 -2.38
C ILE A 12 -31.82 -19.87 -2.85
N SER A 13 -31.81 -21.10 -2.36
CA SER A 13 -30.84 -22.12 -2.74
C SER A 13 -30.94 -22.50 -4.20
N ASP A 14 -32.17 -22.68 -4.71
CA ASP A 14 -32.41 -23.02 -6.10
C ASP A 14 -32.02 -21.88 -7.04
N GLU A 15 -32.38 -20.63 -6.71
CA GLU A 15 -31.98 -19.48 -7.49
C GLU A 15 -30.45 -19.31 -7.51
N TYR A 16 -29.80 -19.48 -6.37
CA TYR A 16 -28.38 -19.27 -6.23
C TYR A 16 -27.54 -20.36 -6.90
N TYR A 17 -27.85 -21.63 -6.66
CA TYR A 17 -27.01 -22.75 -7.10
C TYR A 17 -27.52 -23.44 -8.37
N VAL A 18 -28.83 -23.59 -8.52
CA VAL A 18 -29.40 -24.29 -9.67
C VAL A 18 -29.58 -23.36 -10.85
N ASN A 19 -30.16 -22.17 -10.61
CA ASN A 19 -30.40 -21.17 -11.66
C ASN A 19 -29.19 -20.24 -11.89
N GLY A 20 -28.15 -20.32 -11.05
CA GLY A 20 -26.88 -19.64 -11.24
C GLY A 20 -26.87 -18.15 -10.88
N TYR A 21 -27.88 -17.64 -10.16
CA TYR A 21 -27.92 -16.25 -9.71
C TYR A 21 -27.01 -16.03 -8.50
N VAL A 22 -25.69 -16.24 -8.67
CA VAL A 22 -24.65 -16.10 -7.65
C VAL A 22 -24.39 -14.62 -7.38
N LEU A 23 -25.39 -13.92 -6.86
CA LEU A 23 -25.41 -12.50 -6.66
C LEU A 23 -25.08 -12.10 -5.22
N GLY A 24 -24.63 -10.85 -5.02
CA GLY A 24 -24.52 -10.27 -3.69
C GLY A 24 -25.89 -9.91 -3.11
N ARG A 25 -25.94 -9.61 -1.78
CA ARG A 25 -27.15 -9.36 -1.00
C ARG A 25 -28.21 -8.54 -1.74
N ASP A 26 -27.86 -7.34 -2.20
CA ASP A 26 -28.86 -6.39 -2.72
C ASP A 26 -29.46 -6.87 -4.05
N LYS A 27 -28.60 -7.33 -4.94
CA LYS A 27 -29.03 -7.86 -6.25
C LYS A 27 -29.81 -9.17 -6.15
N LEU A 28 -29.41 -10.06 -5.23
CA LEU A 28 -30.16 -11.29 -4.96
C LEU A 28 -31.52 -10.96 -4.36
N THR A 29 -31.59 -10.00 -3.43
CA THR A 29 -32.86 -9.57 -2.82
C THR A 29 -33.81 -8.98 -3.89
N GLU A 30 -33.28 -8.12 -4.78
CA GLU A 30 -34.02 -7.54 -5.89
C GLU A 30 -34.59 -8.65 -6.81
N HIS A 31 -33.72 -9.54 -7.27
CA HIS A 31 -34.11 -10.67 -8.12
C HIS A 31 -35.21 -11.55 -7.50
N LEU A 32 -35.08 -11.90 -6.22
CA LEU A 32 -36.04 -12.73 -5.51
C LEU A 32 -37.40 -12.03 -5.36
N ARG A 33 -37.40 -10.74 -5.08
CA ARG A 33 -38.66 -9.95 -4.99
C ARG A 33 -39.38 -9.83 -6.31
N ASP A 34 -38.63 -9.63 -7.39
CA ASP A 34 -39.19 -9.52 -8.71
C ASP A 34 -39.81 -10.85 -9.19
N LYS A 35 -39.12 -11.97 -8.91
CA LYS A 35 -39.54 -13.29 -9.36
C LYS A 35 -40.59 -13.94 -8.47
N TYR A 36 -40.60 -13.63 -7.19
CA TYR A 36 -41.48 -14.21 -6.16
C TYR A 36 -42.20 -13.10 -5.37
N PRO A 37 -43.06 -12.27 -5.99
CA PRO A 37 -43.63 -11.11 -5.33
C PRO A 37 -44.56 -11.45 -4.15
N GLN A 38 -45.03 -12.70 -4.05
CA GLN A 38 -45.83 -13.19 -2.92
C GLN A 38 -45.00 -13.48 -1.67
N GLU A 39 -43.63 -13.56 -1.80
CA GLU A 39 -42.75 -13.84 -0.71
C GLU A 39 -41.99 -12.59 -0.23
N ILE A 40 -41.88 -12.40 1.09
CA ILE A 40 -41.21 -11.25 1.65
C ILE A 40 -39.76 -11.64 2.01
N PHE A 41 -38.81 -11.26 1.17
CA PHE A 41 -37.41 -11.48 1.41
C PHE A 41 -36.75 -10.30 2.14
N ASN A 42 -36.27 -10.57 3.37
CA ASN A 42 -35.55 -9.59 4.16
C ASN A 42 -34.04 -9.58 3.76
N PRO A 43 -33.45 -8.43 3.36
CA PRO A 43 -32.05 -8.35 2.98
C PRO A 43 -31.09 -8.80 4.10
N LYS A 44 -31.44 -8.61 5.38
CA LYS A 44 -30.61 -9.05 6.50
C LYS A 44 -30.55 -10.57 6.56
N SER A 45 -31.69 -11.25 6.40
CA SER A 45 -31.77 -12.71 6.41
C SER A 45 -31.06 -13.33 5.20
N ILE A 46 -31.16 -12.71 4.02
CA ILE A 46 -30.40 -13.11 2.82
C ILE A 46 -28.89 -12.96 3.07
N MET A 47 -28.45 -11.84 3.67
CA MET A 47 -27.04 -11.65 3.98
C MET A 47 -26.52 -12.68 5.00
N GLU A 48 -27.34 -13.03 5.98
CA GLU A 48 -27.01 -14.07 6.94
C GLU A 48 -26.87 -15.42 6.24
N TRP A 49 -27.82 -15.81 5.39
CA TRP A 49 -27.73 -17.01 4.57
C TRP A 49 -26.49 -17.05 3.69
N LEU A 50 -26.19 -15.94 2.97
CA LEU A 50 -24.99 -15.81 2.12
C LEU A 50 -23.67 -16.03 2.92
N ARG A 51 -23.62 -15.64 4.18
CA ARG A 51 -22.44 -15.86 5.03
C ARG A 51 -22.09 -17.32 5.28
N TYR A 52 -23.08 -18.21 5.19
CA TYR A 52 -22.89 -19.65 5.28
C TYR A 52 -22.49 -20.29 3.94
N GLN A 53 -22.58 -19.54 2.83
CA GLN A 53 -22.28 -20.11 1.52
C GLN A 53 -20.76 -20.05 1.23
N PRO A 54 -20.11 -21.21 0.97
CA PRO A 54 -18.69 -21.26 0.65
C PRO A 54 -18.32 -20.37 -0.54
N THR A 55 -19.11 -20.45 -1.62
CA THR A 55 -18.92 -19.64 -2.82
C THR A 55 -18.88 -18.14 -2.51
N HIS A 56 -19.81 -17.65 -1.70
CA HIS A 56 -19.85 -16.24 -1.31
C HIS A 56 -18.61 -15.84 -0.48
N SER A 57 -18.19 -16.69 0.47
CA SER A 57 -17.07 -16.40 1.37
C SER A 57 -15.72 -16.37 0.64
N ILE A 58 -15.52 -17.24 -0.38
CA ILE A 58 -14.30 -17.34 -1.17
C ILE A 58 -14.12 -16.10 -2.06
N HIS A 59 -15.22 -15.60 -2.65
CA HIS A 59 -15.19 -14.48 -3.59
C HIS A 59 -15.46 -13.12 -2.97
N GLN A 60 -15.57 -13.02 -1.63
CA GLN A 60 -15.68 -11.72 -0.97
C GLN A 60 -14.48 -10.82 -1.28
N ARG A 61 -14.75 -9.54 -1.45
CA ARG A 61 -13.67 -8.55 -1.58
C ARG A 61 -12.91 -8.47 -0.25
N GLN A 62 -11.59 -8.35 -0.35
CA GLN A 62 -10.75 -8.06 0.81
C GLN A 62 -11.32 -6.84 1.54
N ARG A 63 -11.53 -7.00 2.84
CA ARG A 63 -11.97 -5.89 3.70
C ARG A 63 -10.84 -4.87 3.78
N LYS A 64 -11.13 -3.65 3.39
CA LYS A 64 -10.20 -2.56 3.68
C LYS A 64 -10.19 -2.37 5.21
N PRO A 65 -9.03 -2.18 5.83
CA PRO A 65 -8.99 -1.83 7.24
C PRO A 65 -9.84 -0.59 7.44
N LYS A 66 -10.77 -0.63 8.40
CA LYS A 66 -11.67 0.50 8.71
C LYS A 66 -10.89 1.71 9.15
N GLN A 67 -9.71 1.49 9.67
CA GLN A 67 -8.79 2.52 10.11
C GLN A 67 -7.36 2.02 9.90
N ILE A 68 -6.62 2.80 9.15
CA ILE A 68 -5.18 2.70 9.08
C ILE A 68 -4.71 3.57 10.23
N ASN A 69 -3.91 3.03 11.14
CA ASN A 69 -3.17 3.83 12.08
C ASN A 69 -2.19 4.70 11.28
N SER A 70 -2.71 5.79 10.72
CA SER A 70 -1.88 6.76 10.06
C SER A 70 -1.22 7.57 11.16
N PHE A 71 0.07 7.39 11.34
CA PHE A 71 0.86 8.30 12.14
C PHE A 71 0.89 9.66 11.44
N LYS A 72 0.37 10.68 12.10
CA LYS A 72 0.46 12.06 11.62
C LYS A 72 1.79 12.64 12.09
N PRO A 73 2.69 13.04 11.20
CA PRO A 73 3.91 13.72 11.59
C PRO A 73 3.57 15.00 12.35
N ILE A 74 4.27 15.25 13.46
CA ILE A 74 3.93 16.34 14.39
C ILE A 74 4.51 17.66 13.91
N TYR A 75 5.73 17.62 13.36
CA TYR A 75 6.48 18.77 12.85
C TYR A 75 7.30 18.39 11.61
N PRO A 76 7.82 19.35 10.85
CA PRO A 76 8.71 19.06 9.73
C PRO A 76 9.93 18.23 10.13
N MET A 77 10.34 17.30 9.28
CA MET A 77 11.46 16.38 9.52
C MET A 77 11.26 15.42 10.71
N HIS A 78 10.03 15.29 11.23
CA HIS A 78 9.72 14.34 12.29
C HIS A 78 9.77 12.90 11.81
N SER A 79 9.37 12.64 10.58
CA SER A 79 9.38 11.31 10.00
C SER A 79 9.52 11.35 8.48
N PHE A 80 10.19 10.34 7.95
CA PHE A 80 10.46 10.23 6.52
C PHE A 80 9.93 8.92 5.95
N SER A 81 9.43 8.99 4.72
CA SER A 81 9.13 7.81 3.91
C SER A 81 10.15 7.69 2.78
N ILE A 82 10.66 6.48 2.57
CA ILE A 82 11.71 6.17 1.60
C ILE A 82 11.23 5.07 0.67
N ASP A 83 11.51 5.24 -0.62
CA ASP A 83 11.15 4.25 -1.63
C ASP A 83 12.06 4.37 -2.86
N LEU A 84 12.07 3.36 -3.73
CA LEU A 84 12.81 3.34 -4.98
C LEU A 84 11.89 3.41 -6.18
N ILE A 85 12.27 4.24 -7.15
CA ILE A 85 11.69 4.18 -8.49
C ILE A 85 12.55 3.26 -9.33
N ASP A 86 11.93 2.26 -9.94
CA ASP A 86 12.59 1.34 -10.87
C ASP A 86 12.38 1.80 -12.32
N TYR A 87 13.48 2.13 -12.98
CA TYR A 87 13.61 2.42 -14.41
C TYR A 87 14.57 1.46 -15.11
N SER A 88 14.77 0.25 -14.57
CA SER A 88 15.72 -0.75 -15.11
C SER A 88 15.48 -1.09 -16.58
N LYS A 89 14.25 -0.93 -17.08
CA LYS A 89 13.90 -1.11 -18.50
C LYS A 89 14.30 0.07 -19.38
N ASN A 90 14.52 1.25 -18.79
CA ASN A 90 14.81 2.51 -19.47
C ASN A 90 15.93 3.24 -18.72
N GLY A 91 17.11 2.64 -18.67
CA GLY A 91 18.28 3.25 -18.05
C GLY A 91 18.62 4.60 -18.66
N SER A 92 19.13 5.51 -17.84
CA SER A 92 19.48 6.87 -18.25
C SER A 92 20.98 7.07 -18.18
N THR A 93 21.63 7.33 -19.32
CA THR A 93 23.09 7.43 -19.41
C THR A 93 23.55 8.89 -19.36
N TYR A 94 24.52 9.13 -18.51
CA TYR A 94 25.26 10.38 -18.38
C TYR A 94 26.73 10.11 -18.70
N THR A 95 27.34 10.94 -19.53
CA THR A 95 28.78 10.91 -19.79
C THR A 95 29.38 12.18 -19.22
N ASP A 96 30.31 12.03 -18.31
CA ASP A 96 31.00 13.14 -17.66
C ASP A 96 32.05 13.80 -18.58
N PRO A 97 32.63 14.98 -18.23
CA PRO A 97 33.67 15.64 -19.01
C PRO A 97 34.95 14.82 -19.19
N THR A 98 35.16 13.76 -18.37
CA THR A 98 36.30 12.85 -18.48
C THR A 98 36.02 11.68 -19.42
N ASN A 99 34.88 11.70 -20.12
CA ASN A 99 34.41 10.67 -21.02
C ASN A 99 34.06 9.33 -20.31
N THR A 100 33.79 9.37 -19.00
CA THR A 100 33.30 8.23 -18.22
C THR A 100 31.76 8.22 -18.28
N SER A 101 31.19 7.09 -18.66
CA SER A 101 29.74 6.93 -18.78
C SER A 101 29.15 6.21 -17.58
N TYR A 102 28.11 6.80 -17.00
CA TYR A 102 27.32 6.25 -15.91
C TYR A 102 25.90 6.01 -16.39
N THR A 103 25.31 4.86 -16.04
CA THR A 103 23.92 4.57 -16.39
C THR A 103 23.11 4.38 -15.14
N PHE A 104 22.12 5.24 -14.95
CA PHE A 104 21.19 5.22 -13.84
C PHE A 104 19.97 4.37 -14.19
N TYR A 105 19.57 3.48 -13.30
CA TYR A 105 18.41 2.60 -13.44
C TYR A 105 17.35 2.81 -12.37
N TYR A 106 17.72 3.48 -11.26
CA TYR A 106 16.86 3.66 -10.10
C TYR A 106 16.91 5.10 -9.63
N ILE A 107 15.89 5.50 -8.86
CA ILE A 107 15.90 6.76 -8.14
C ILE A 107 15.53 6.47 -6.69
N LEU A 108 16.40 6.79 -5.75
CA LEU A 108 16.08 6.80 -4.33
C LEU A 108 15.27 8.06 -4.03
N VAL A 109 14.07 7.91 -3.49
CA VAL A 109 13.18 9.00 -3.11
C VAL A 109 13.04 9.03 -1.60
N ILE A 110 13.29 10.19 -0.99
CA ILE A 110 13.13 10.44 0.44
C ILE A 110 12.15 11.60 0.59
N ILE A 111 11.11 11.43 1.39
CA ILE A 111 10.05 12.43 1.58
C ILE A 111 9.85 12.70 3.04
N ASP A 112 9.87 13.97 3.43
CA ASP A 112 9.37 14.38 4.74
C ASP A 112 7.85 14.23 4.80
N ASN A 113 7.39 13.43 5.75
CA ASN A 113 5.97 13.09 5.87
C ASN A 113 5.10 14.27 6.33
N TYR A 114 5.69 15.34 6.91
CA TYR A 114 4.96 16.53 7.30
C TYR A 114 4.77 17.49 6.13
N SER A 115 5.86 18.01 5.61
CA SER A 115 5.88 19.04 4.57
C SER A 115 5.61 18.50 3.17
N ARG A 116 5.81 17.21 2.95
CA ARG A 116 5.87 16.55 1.64
C ARG A 116 7.12 16.92 0.83
N PHE A 117 8.08 17.61 1.42
CA PHE A 117 9.33 17.94 0.75
C PHE A 117 10.06 16.67 0.32
N MET A 118 10.54 16.67 -0.92
CA MET A 118 11.12 15.51 -1.56
C MET A 118 12.58 15.74 -1.90
N TRP A 119 13.41 14.75 -1.61
CA TRP A 119 14.75 14.58 -2.18
C TRP A 119 14.74 13.34 -3.07
N ALA A 120 15.50 13.36 -4.14
CA ALA A 120 15.64 12.18 -4.99
C ALA A 120 17.04 12.12 -5.60
N TYR A 121 17.59 10.93 -5.66
CA TYR A 121 18.95 10.66 -6.13
C TYR A 121 18.92 9.58 -7.20
N PRO A 122 19.50 9.85 -8.41
CA PRO A 122 19.64 8.82 -9.42
C PRO A 122 20.69 7.80 -8.97
N MET A 123 20.41 6.51 -9.17
CA MET A 123 21.25 5.40 -8.74
C MET A 123 21.51 4.43 -9.89
N GLU A 124 22.72 3.90 -9.96
CA GLU A 124 23.15 2.94 -10.98
C GLU A 124 22.60 1.55 -10.72
N SER A 125 22.42 1.18 -9.47
CA SER A 125 21.86 -0.11 -9.07
C SER A 125 21.03 0.02 -7.79
N LYS A 126 20.22 -1.01 -7.49
CA LYS A 126 19.48 -1.14 -6.22
C LYS A 126 20.21 -1.98 -5.17
N MET A 127 21.52 -2.10 -5.25
CA MET A 127 22.29 -2.81 -4.24
C MET A 127 22.20 -2.08 -2.90
N SER A 128 22.06 -2.85 -1.82
CA SER A 128 21.78 -2.29 -0.49
C SER A 128 22.90 -1.38 0.04
N ASN A 129 24.16 -1.62 -0.34
CA ASN A 129 25.28 -0.75 -0.02
C ASN A 129 25.18 0.62 -0.71
N LEU A 130 24.75 0.65 -1.98
CA LEU A 130 24.59 1.90 -2.73
C LEU A 130 23.39 2.69 -2.19
N THR A 131 22.27 2.03 -1.89
CA THR A 131 21.11 2.66 -1.24
C THR A 131 21.51 3.26 0.11
N ALA A 132 22.29 2.53 0.93
CA ALA A 132 22.80 3.03 2.20
C ALA A 132 23.77 4.22 2.02
N TYR A 133 24.59 4.20 0.99
CA TYR A 133 25.50 5.31 0.66
C TYR A 133 24.73 6.60 0.32
N TYR A 134 23.75 6.55 -0.56
CA TYR A 134 22.94 7.73 -0.91
C TYR A 134 22.10 8.22 0.26
N PHE A 135 21.58 7.30 1.09
CA PHE A 135 20.91 7.67 2.33
C PHE A 135 21.86 8.37 3.30
N HIS A 136 23.07 7.86 3.49
CA HIS A 136 24.09 8.47 4.35
C HIS A 136 24.46 9.88 3.84
N MET A 137 24.69 10.03 2.54
CA MET A 137 24.95 11.35 1.94
C MET A 137 23.80 12.32 2.21
N TRP A 138 22.56 11.91 1.96
CA TRP A 138 21.40 12.74 2.27
C TRP A 138 21.35 13.09 3.77
N TYR A 139 21.50 12.10 4.62
CA TYR A 139 21.42 12.29 6.08
C TYR A 139 22.47 13.28 6.59
N THR A 140 23.71 13.16 6.13
CA THR A 140 24.82 14.00 6.58
C THR A 140 24.82 15.40 5.96
N THR A 141 24.48 15.54 4.69
CA THR A 141 24.57 16.82 3.96
C THR A 141 23.27 17.63 4.01
N GLN A 142 22.13 16.97 3.82
CA GLN A 142 20.83 17.66 3.71
C GLN A 142 20.10 17.71 5.04
N TYR A 143 20.08 16.60 5.77
CA TYR A 143 19.33 16.54 7.02
C TYR A 143 20.10 17.18 8.17
N MET A 144 21.35 16.81 8.40
CA MET A 144 22.13 17.33 9.54
C MET A 144 22.46 18.83 9.41
N GLY A 145 22.52 19.37 8.18
CA GLY A 145 22.75 20.80 7.94
C GLY A 145 21.60 21.71 8.35
N VAL A 146 20.38 21.16 8.46
CA VAL A 146 19.14 21.92 8.75
C VAL A 146 18.36 21.37 9.93
N ARG A 147 18.82 20.31 10.56
CA ARG A 147 18.07 19.62 11.61
C ARG A 147 17.88 20.48 12.87
N ILE A 148 16.69 20.35 13.43
CA ILE A 148 16.35 20.94 14.74
C ILE A 148 16.23 19.84 15.79
N ALA A 149 15.81 18.63 15.40
CA ALA A 149 15.70 17.45 16.26
C ALA A 149 15.94 16.18 15.45
N PRO A 150 16.38 15.08 16.07
CA PRO A 150 16.45 13.80 15.37
C PRO A 150 15.09 13.39 14.82
N PRO A 151 15.02 12.71 13.65
CA PRO A 151 13.76 12.16 13.20
C PRO A 151 13.27 11.11 14.19
N ALA A 152 11.96 11.04 14.41
CA ALA A 152 11.38 10.00 15.26
C ALA A 152 11.46 8.64 14.58
N PHE A 153 11.27 8.60 13.26
CA PHE A 153 11.35 7.34 12.52
C PHE A 153 11.48 7.52 11.00
N PHE A 154 11.98 6.46 10.38
CA PHE A 154 12.01 6.25 8.95
C PHE A 154 11.05 5.12 8.57
N GLN A 155 10.32 5.31 7.48
CA GLN A 155 9.40 4.32 6.93
C GLN A 155 9.84 3.90 5.53
N PHE A 156 10.00 2.60 5.30
CA PHE A 156 10.32 2.00 4.01
C PHE A 156 9.79 0.57 3.96
N ASP A 157 9.81 -0.06 2.78
CA ASP A 157 9.34 -1.43 2.63
C ASP A 157 10.37 -2.47 3.14
N ASN A 158 10.04 -3.76 2.98
CA ASN A 158 10.91 -4.86 3.39
C ASN A 158 11.87 -5.33 2.28
N GLY A 159 12.08 -4.52 1.23
CA GLY A 159 12.97 -4.86 0.14
C GLY A 159 14.42 -5.10 0.60
N GLY A 160 15.10 -6.03 -0.02
CA GLY A 160 16.50 -6.34 0.29
C GLY A 160 17.44 -5.16 0.03
N GLU A 161 17.05 -4.24 -0.85
CA GLU A 161 17.75 -2.99 -1.16
C GLU A 161 17.90 -2.05 0.04
N PHE A 162 17.01 -2.14 1.03
CA PHE A 162 17.05 -1.30 2.24
C PHE A 162 17.74 -1.96 3.43
N GLN A 163 18.31 -3.15 3.28
CA GLN A 163 18.88 -3.91 4.39
C GLN A 163 20.05 -3.18 5.06
N MET A 164 21.06 -2.73 4.31
CA MET A 164 22.21 -2.01 4.88
C MET A 164 21.82 -0.62 5.37
N MET A 165 20.89 0.05 4.68
CA MET A 165 20.32 1.32 5.14
C MET A 165 19.63 1.14 6.51
N ASN A 166 18.87 0.06 6.70
CA ASN A 166 18.26 -0.24 7.99
C ASN A 166 19.29 -0.42 9.10
N THR A 167 20.37 -1.17 8.86
CA THR A 167 21.46 -1.33 9.81
C THR A 167 22.11 0.01 10.18
N TYR A 168 22.26 0.90 9.20
CA TYR A 168 22.75 2.25 9.46
C TYR A 168 21.77 3.06 10.34
N ILE A 169 20.46 3.01 10.05
CA ILE A 169 19.43 3.72 10.81
C ILE A 169 19.31 3.19 12.24
N GLU A 170 19.49 1.89 12.47
CA GLU A 170 19.48 1.27 13.81
C GLU A 170 20.60 1.81 14.72
N ALA A 171 21.69 2.33 14.16
CA ALA A 171 22.74 3.02 14.90
C ALA A 171 22.41 4.49 15.24
N LEU A 172 21.32 5.03 14.70
CA LEU A 172 20.85 6.40 14.97
C LEU A 172 19.81 6.40 16.11
N PRO A 173 19.64 7.53 16.83
CA PRO A 173 18.61 7.67 17.88
C PRO A 173 17.21 7.84 17.29
N CYS A 174 16.79 6.92 16.42
CA CYS A 174 15.49 6.95 15.73
C CYS A 174 14.96 5.53 15.56
N ASN A 175 13.68 5.43 15.21
CA ASN A 175 13.02 4.14 14.98
C ASN A 175 12.82 3.89 13.49
N THR A 176 12.69 2.63 13.11
CA THR A 176 12.25 2.24 11.77
C THR A 176 10.82 1.71 11.83
N ILE A 177 10.00 2.11 10.85
CA ILE A 177 8.70 1.50 10.60
C ILE A 177 8.78 0.81 9.25
N ARG A 178 8.70 -0.51 9.30
CA ARG A 178 8.61 -1.29 8.07
C ARG A 178 7.18 -1.40 7.61
N SER A 179 6.97 -1.23 6.31
CA SER A 179 5.66 -1.46 5.70
C SER A 179 5.19 -2.87 6.00
N ILE A 180 3.92 -3.00 6.38
CA ILE A 180 3.34 -4.32 6.61
C ILE A 180 3.24 -5.02 5.26
N PRO A 181 3.79 -6.24 5.11
CA PRO A 181 3.67 -6.99 3.86
C PRO A 181 2.21 -7.09 3.44
N HIS A 182 1.95 -6.87 2.16
CA HIS A 182 0.62 -6.97 1.54
C HIS A 182 -0.45 -5.95 2.03
N VAL A 183 -0.05 -4.90 2.75
CA VAL A 183 -0.92 -3.75 3.05
C VAL A 183 -0.46 -2.56 2.20
N PRO A 184 -1.05 -2.36 1.00
CA PRO A 184 -0.65 -1.31 0.06
C PRO A 184 -0.72 0.11 0.63
N GLN A 185 -1.46 0.27 1.73
CA GLN A 185 -1.71 1.58 2.33
C GLN A 185 -0.59 2.03 3.27
N SER A 186 0.29 1.12 3.70
CA SER A 186 1.37 1.43 4.64
C SER A 186 2.39 2.42 4.06
N ASN A 187 2.59 2.43 2.74
CA ASN A 187 3.52 3.34 2.04
C ASN A 187 2.82 4.29 1.05
N SER A 188 1.51 4.44 1.17
CA SER A 188 0.66 5.16 0.20
C SER A 188 1.02 6.65 0.01
N LEU A 189 1.75 7.24 0.97
CA LEU A 189 2.18 8.63 0.89
C LEU A 189 3.30 8.77 -0.14
N VAL A 190 4.38 8.01 0.02
CA VAL A 190 5.52 8.06 -0.91
C VAL A 190 5.10 7.58 -2.30
N GLU A 191 4.28 6.53 -2.40
CA GLU A 191 3.75 6.04 -3.68
C GLU A 191 2.99 7.12 -4.46
N ARG A 192 2.10 7.87 -3.79
CA ARG A 192 1.37 8.99 -4.42
C ARG A 192 2.30 10.12 -4.83
N SER A 193 3.29 10.42 -4.03
CA SER A 193 4.28 11.46 -4.32
C SER A 193 5.18 11.07 -5.49
N ILE A 194 5.63 9.83 -5.54
CA ILE A 194 6.34 9.23 -6.69
C ILE A 194 5.49 9.30 -7.95
N GLY A 195 4.19 9.00 -7.86
CA GLY A 195 3.26 9.13 -8.99
C GLY A 195 3.15 10.55 -9.53
N LYS A 196 3.23 11.58 -8.66
CA LYS A 196 3.28 12.98 -9.07
C LYS A 196 4.62 13.32 -9.73
N LEU A 197 5.74 12.92 -9.13
CA LEU A 197 7.08 13.12 -9.67
C LEU A 197 7.20 12.53 -11.09
N LYS A 198 6.80 11.26 -11.26
CA LYS A 198 6.80 10.58 -12.56
C LYS A 198 5.99 11.34 -13.61
N ARG A 199 4.84 11.91 -13.25
CA ARG A 199 4.02 12.73 -14.16
C ARG A 199 4.71 14.04 -14.57
N ILE A 200 5.40 14.72 -13.64
CA ILE A 200 6.15 15.94 -13.93
C ILE A 200 7.31 15.60 -14.86
N MET A 201 8.10 14.56 -14.53
CA MET A 201 9.21 14.09 -15.37
C MET A 201 8.75 13.74 -16.79
N SER A 202 7.67 12.96 -16.94
CA SER A 202 7.12 12.62 -18.26
C SER A 202 6.80 13.85 -19.10
N LYS A 203 6.20 14.87 -18.49
CA LYS A 203 5.87 16.12 -19.19
C LYS A 203 7.13 16.88 -19.61
N LEU A 204 8.13 16.97 -18.75
CA LEU A 204 9.40 17.66 -19.07
C LEU A 204 10.17 16.93 -20.16
N ILE A 205 10.25 15.61 -20.10
CA ILE A 205 10.84 14.78 -21.16
C ILE A 205 10.11 15.02 -22.49
N HIS A 206 8.78 15.07 -22.46
CA HIS A 206 7.99 15.35 -23.67
C HIS A 206 8.23 16.75 -24.21
N ILE A 207 8.31 17.78 -23.37
CA ILE A 207 8.62 19.16 -23.78
C ILE A 207 10.02 19.22 -24.42
N ARG A 208 11.03 18.62 -23.80
CA ARG A 208 12.37 18.53 -24.34
C ARG A 208 12.37 17.82 -25.69
N HIS A 209 11.56 16.79 -25.85
CA HIS A 209 11.38 16.09 -27.11
C HIS A 209 10.82 17.00 -28.21
N GLN A 210 9.75 17.75 -27.91
CA GLN A 210 9.17 18.67 -28.91
C GLN A 210 10.19 19.76 -29.35
N SER A 211 10.95 20.27 -28.40
CA SER A 211 12.03 21.23 -28.72
C SER A 211 13.10 20.63 -29.63
N TYR A 212 13.46 19.36 -29.38
CA TYR A 212 14.43 18.65 -30.22
C TYR A 212 13.89 18.35 -31.63
N ILE A 213 12.60 18.02 -31.75
CA ILE A 213 11.94 17.81 -33.06
C ILE A 213 11.88 19.12 -33.85
N SER A 214 11.54 20.21 -33.22
CA SER A 214 11.46 21.53 -33.92
C SER A 214 12.83 21.99 -34.47
N ILE A 215 13.91 21.62 -33.78
CA ILE A 215 15.30 21.89 -34.26
C ILE A 215 15.68 20.94 -35.39
N GLN A 216 15.26 19.67 -35.36
CA GLN A 216 15.58 18.67 -36.39
C GLN A 216 14.56 18.59 -37.54
N ALA A 217 13.35 19.13 -37.38
CA ALA A 217 12.31 19.11 -38.43
C ALA A 217 12.75 19.80 -39.73
N ASN A 218 13.77 20.63 -39.66
CA ASN A 218 14.43 21.19 -40.84
C ASN A 218 15.41 20.23 -41.55
N GLN A 219 15.62 19.01 -41.05
CA GLN A 219 16.69 18.14 -41.56
C GLN A 219 16.32 16.72 -42.03
N VAL A 220 15.22 16.09 -41.62
CA VAL A 220 14.95 14.68 -42.02
C VAL A 220 13.47 14.31 -42.07
N HIS A 221 12.95 13.92 -43.22
CA HIS A 221 11.73 13.16 -43.41
C HIS A 221 11.98 11.66 -43.16
N GLY A 222 11.23 11.01 -42.25
CA GLY A 222 11.24 9.56 -42.10
C GLY A 222 10.59 9.04 -40.81
N ASN A 223 9.91 7.91 -40.93
CA ASN A 223 9.12 7.17 -39.93
C ASN A 223 9.97 6.71 -38.70
N ARG A 224 10.12 7.51 -37.65
CA ARG A 224 11.03 7.27 -36.51
C ARG A 224 10.40 7.46 -35.11
N GLY A 225 9.06 7.40 -34.98
CA GLY A 225 8.38 7.70 -33.72
C GLY A 225 8.81 6.81 -32.54
N ALA A 226 8.72 5.51 -32.65
CA ALA A 226 8.95 4.57 -31.55
C ALA A 226 10.43 4.49 -31.07
N LEU A 227 11.39 4.68 -31.98
CA LEU A 227 12.82 4.69 -31.63
C LEU A 227 13.20 5.97 -30.87
N ARG A 228 12.54 7.09 -31.18
CA ARG A 228 12.75 8.40 -30.55
C ARG A 228 12.30 8.42 -29.10
N ASP A 229 11.14 7.84 -28.79
CA ASP A 229 10.63 7.78 -27.42
C ASP A 229 11.58 7.03 -26.49
N LYS A 230 12.18 5.93 -26.97
CA LYS A 230 13.15 5.17 -26.21
C LYS A 230 14.42 5.96 -25.88
N VAL A 231 14.96 6.69 -26.86
CA VAL A 231 16.18 7.51 -26.66
C VAL A 231 15.96 8.65 -25.66
N LEU A 232 14.77 9.24 -25.62
CA LEU A 232 14.46 10.33 -24.70
C LEU A 232 14.33 9.88 -23.27
N TRP A 233 13.70 8.74 -23.04
CA TRP A 233 13.65 8.10 -21.71
C TRP A 233 15.04 7.66 -21.23
N GLN A 234 16.00 7.45 -22.12
CA GLN A 234 17.40 7.17 -21.77
C GLN A 234 18.16 8.38 -21.21
N GLN A 235 17.51 9.52 -21.06
CA GLN A 235 18.08 10.75 -20.49
C GLN A 235 17.16 11.37 -19.41
N TRP A 236 16.35 10.56 -18.75
CA TRP A 236 15.41 11.06 -17.73
C TRP A 236 16.11 11.75 -16.55
N HIS A 237 17.36 11.39 -16.25
CA HIS A 237 18.14 12.01 -15.17
C HIS A 237 18.31 13.52 -15.36
N MET A 238 18.35 14.01 -16.60
CA MET A 238 18.49 15.45 -16.90
C MET A 238 17.27 16.27 -16.46
N GLU A 239 16.10 15.63 -16.34
CA GLU A 239 14.86 16.28 -15.91
C GLU A 239 14.56 16.05 -14.42
N LEU A 240 15.37 15.26 -13.72
CA LEU A 240 15.09 14.89 -12.34
C LEU A 240 15.12 16.11 -11.41
N ASP A 241 16.19 16.89 -11.42
CA ASP A 241 16.35 18.06 -10.53
C ASP A 241 15.26 19.10 -10.77
N LYS A 242 14.96 19.37 -12.05
CA LYS A 242 13.88 20.28 -12.42
C LYS A 242 12.52 19.76 -11.96
N SER A 243 12.31 18.44 -12.05
CA SER A 243 11.07 17.81 -11.59
C SER A 243 10.90 17.90 -10.08
N ILE A 244 11.97 17.69 -9.33
CA ILE A 244 11.99 17.83 -7.86
C ILE A 244 11.74 19.29 -7.48
N HIS A 245 12.40 20.23 -8.16
CA HIS A 245 12.19 21.67 -7.96
C HIS A 245 10.71 22.05 -8.16
N ILE A 246 10.10 21.63 -9.28
CA ILE A 246 8.67 21.88 -9.56
C ILE A 246 7.81 21.24 -8.49
N TYR A 247 8.07 19.98 -8.13
CA TYR A 247 7.31 19.26 -7.10
C TYR A 247 7.34 20.00 -5.76
N ASN A 248 8.52 20.42 -5.30
CA ASN A 248 8.69 21.08 -4.01
C ASN A 248 8.13 22.52 -3.98
N ASN A 249 7.98 23.17 -5.13
CA ASN A 249 7.40 24.51 -5.25
C ASN A 249 5.92 24.52 -5.65
N MET A 250 5.31 23.36 -5.84
CA MET A 250 3.89 23.24 -6.18
C MET A 250 3.05 23.11 -4.91
N LYS A 251 1.98 23.91 -4.79
CA LYS A 251 1.03 23.79 -3.67
C LYS A 251 0.44 22.39 -3.57
N HIS A 252 0.55 21.78 -2.41
CA HIS A 252 0.08 20.42 -2.18
C HIS A 252 -1.36 20.43 -1.68
N SER A 253 -2.26 19.64 -2.32
CA SER A 253 -3.69 19.64 -2.02
C SER A 253 -4.07 19.20 -0.60
N THR A 254 -3.20 18.46 0.09
CA THR A 254 -3.48 17.97 1.45
C THR A 254 -2.95 18.91 2.53
N THR A 255 -1.81 19.56 2.29
CA THR A 255 -1.20 20.51 3.25
C THR A 255 -1.61 21.94 2.96
N GLU A 256 -2.14 22.20 1.76
CA GLU A 256 -2.48 23.50 1.21
C GLU A 256 -1.31 24.49 1.13
N GLU A 257 -0.10 23.98 1.32
CA GLU A 257 1.17 24.73 1.28
C GLU A 257 2.12 24.11 0.24
N LYS A 258 3.15 24.88 -0.13
CA LYS A 258 4.26 24.33 -0.91
C LYS A 258 5.19 23.56 0.01
N PRO A 259 5.70 22.39 -0.39
CA PRO A 259 6.65 21.64 0.40
C PRO A 259 7.87 22.43 0.86
N VAL A 260 8.39 23.31 0.01
CA VAL A 260 9.55 24.17 0.32
C VAL A 260 9.25 25.17 1.45
N ASP A 261 8.02 25.65 1.56
CA ASP A 261 7.62 26.58 2.62
C ASP A 261 7.27 25.78 3.92
N ALA A 262 6.60 24.64 3.74
CA ALA A 262 6.12 23.78 4.84
C ALA A 262 7.24 23.03 5.58
N ILE A 263 8.47 22.91 5.00
CA ILE A 263 9.59 22.22 5.64
C ILE A 263 10.21 23.03 6.78
N SER A 264 9.95 24.32 6.83
CA SER A 264 10.47 25.18 7.90
C SER A 264 9.68 24.98 9.20
N ILE A 265 10.36 24.55 10.26
CA ILE A 265 9.73 24.37 11.58
C ILE A 265 9.24 25.69 12.18
N TYR A 266 9.84 26.82 11.78
CA TYR A 266 9.43 28.14 12.28
C TYR A 266 8.01 28.52 11.87
N ASN A 267 7.45 27.85 10.87
CA ASN A 267 6.08 28.05 10.41
C ASN A 267 5.04 27.20 11.18
N VAL A 268 5.48 26.38 12.14
CA VAL A 268 4.60 25.48 12.87
C VAL A 268 4.31 26.00 14.27
N SER A 269 3.04 26.30 14.54
CA SER A 269 2.62 26.77 15.88
C SER A 269 2.68 25.62 16.90
N VAL A 270 2.94 26.00 18.16
CA VAL A 270 2.94 25.06 19.30
C VAL A 270 1.57 24.37 19.43
N ASP A 271 0.49 25.06 19.11
CA ASP A 271 -0.86 24.50 19.18
C ASP A 271 -1.10 23.44 18.11
N THR A 272 -0.57 23.65 16.90
CA THR A 272 -0.59 22.60 15.84
C THR A 272 0.17 21.35 16.29
N ILE A 273 1.32 21.51 16.94
CA ILE A 273 2.11 20.39 17.47
C ILE A 273 1.31 19.63 18.53
N LYS A 274 0.72 20.34 19.48
CA LYS A 274 -0.12 19.74 20.55
C LYS A 274 -1.33 19.02 19.97
N GLN A 275 -2.05 19.65 19.04
CA GLN A 275 -3.23 19.06 18.41
C GLN A 275 -2.88 17.77 17.67
N ARG A 276 -1.81 17.76 16.90
CA ARG A 276 -1.37 16.54 16.18
C ARG A 276 -0.92 15.42 17.11
N ALA A 277 -0.24 15.78 18.21
CA ALA A 277 0.14 14.81 19.24
C ALA A 277 -1.11 14.18 19.90
N THR A 278 -2.13 14.99 20.18
CA THR A 278 -3.42 14.54 20.71
C THR A 278 -4.16 13.64 19.72
N ASP A 279 -4.24 14.04 18.44
CA ASP A 279 -4.86 13.26 17.38
C ASP A 279 -4.19 11.88 17.23
N ASN A 280 -2.86 11.82 17.31
CA ASN A 280 -2.13 10.57 17.29
C ASN A 280 -2.47 9.68 18.50
N GLY A 281 -2.60 10.29 19.68
CA GLY A 281 -3.04 9.59 20.89
C GLY A 281 -4.44 8.99 20.74
N ILE A 282 -5.41 9.76 20.23
CA ILE A 282 -6.79 9.34 19.98
C ILE A 282 -6.83 8.23 18.92
N ASN A 283 -6.15 8.41 17.77
CA ASN A 283 -6.11 7.42 16.72
C ASN A 283 -5.52 6.08 17.17
N ASN A 284 -4.54 6.11 18.07
CA ASN A 284 -3.98 4.92 18.70
C ASN A 284 -4.92 4.27 19.73
N ALA A 285 -5.92 4.99 20.23
CA ALA A 285 -6.88 4.49 21.20
C ALA A 285 -8.08 3.76 20.60
N ILE A 286 -8.30 3.84 19.27
CA ILE A 286 -9.45 3.19 18.65
C ILE A 286 -9.27 1.68 18.66
N LEU A 287 -10.15 1.04 19.43
CA LEU A 287 -10.20 -0.40 19.60
C LEU A 287 -10.78 -1.07 18.35
N TYR A 288 -9.97 -1.81 17.63
CA TYR A 288 -10.47 -2.78 16.66
C TYR A 288 -11.22 -3.88 17.42
N VAL A 289 -12.44 -4.18 17.01
CA VAL A 289 -13.12 -5.40 17.46
C VAL A 289 -12.31 -6.59 16.95
N ASN A 290 -11.62 -7.25 17.84
CA ASN A 290 -10.83 -8.42 17.50
C ASN A 290 -11.75 -9.61 17.15
N TYR A 291 -11.29 -10.46 16.25
CA TYR A 291 -11.93 -11.77 16.08
C TYR A 291 -11.74 -12.60 17.34
N PRO A 292 -12.78 -13.32 17.81
CA PRO A 292 -12.65 -14.23 18.93
C PRO A 292 -11.71 -15.39 18.60
N LEU A 293 -11.12 -15.99 19.62
CA LEU A 293 -10.46 -17.28 19.45
C LEU A 293 -11.49 -18.31 18.99
N ARG A 294 -11.04 -19.29 18.22
CA ARG A 294 -11.86 -20.33 17.60
C ARG A 294 -12.80 -19.84 16.48
N GLN A 295 -12.73 -18.57 16.10
CA GLN A 295 -13.42 -18.10 14.90
C GLN A 295 -12.87 -18.81 13.66
N LEU A 296 -13.78 -19.40 12.87
CA LEU A 296 -13.45 -19.95 11.57
C LEU A 296 -13.25 -18.82 10.57
N VAL A 297 -12.19 -18.93 9.76
CA VAL A 297 -11.78 -17.91 8.80
C VAL A 297 -11.24 -18.53 7.52
N ARG A 298 -11.27 -17.77 6.43
CA ARG A 298 -10.48 -18.05 5.22
C ARG A 298 -9.33 -17.06 5.14
N LYS A 299 -8.14 -17.53 4.75
CA LYS A 299 -6.97 -16.64 4.58
C LYS A 299 -6.96 -16.01 3.18
N LEU A 300 -6.47 -14.78 3.11
CA LEU A 300 -6.27 -14.06 1.85
C LEU A 300 -5.24 -14.81 0.98
N ILE A 301 -5.56 -15.02 -0.28
CA ILE A 301 -4.62 -15.59 -1.26
C ILE A 301 -3.85 -14.44 -1.90
N HIS A 302 -2.52 -14.51 -1.84
CA HIS A 302 -1.68 -13.49 -2.45
C HIS A 302 -1.62 -13.64 -3.97
N LYS A 303 -1.71 -12.54 -4.69
CA LYS A 303 -1.74 -12.49 -6.17
C LYS A 303 -0.54 -13.18 -6.85
N GLY A 304 0.58 -13.37 -6.15
CA GLY A 304 1.75 -14.11 -6.67
C GLY A 304 1.60 -15.63 -6.66
N GLN A 305 0.64 -16.18 -5.90
CA GLN A 305 0.37 -17.61 -5.78
C GLN A 305 -0.78 -18.07 -6.69
N ILE A 306 -1.49 -17.11 -7.29
CA ILE A 306 -2.66 -17.37 -8.15
C ILE A 306 -2.24 -17.13 -9.59
N GLY A 307 -2.49 -18.09 -10.47
CA GLY A 307 -2.38 -17.89 -11.92
C GLY A 307 -3.27 -16.74 -12.38
N LYS A 308 -2.93 -16.10 -13.50
CA LYS A 308 -3.67 -14.91 -14.04
C LYS A 308 -5.20 -15.11 -14.19
N HIS A 309 -5.68 -16.35 -14.14
CA HIS A 309 -7.09 -16.72 -14.35
C HIS A 309 -7.84 -17.10 -13.07
N ASP A 310 -7.15 -17.26 -11.94
CA ASP A 310 -7.80 -17.60 -10.68
C ASP A 310 -8.26 -16.33 -9.98
N LYS A 311 -9.57 -16.20 -9.79
CA LYS A 311 -10.22 -15.00 -9.24
C LYS A 311 -10.57 -15.12 -7.76
N ASN A 312 -10.16 -16.19 -7.10
CA ASN A 312 -10.44 -16.38 -5.67
C ASN A 312 -9.66 -15.35 -4.85
N THR A 313 -10.36 -14.62 -3.98
CA THR A 313 -9.73 -13.67 -3.08
C THR A 313 -9.24 -14.35 -1.80
N PHE A 314 -9.97 -15.33 -1.33
CA PHE A 314 -9.68 -16.08 -0.10
C PHE A 314 -9.55 -17.58 -0.40
N SER A 315 -8.84 -18.28 0.50
CA SER A 315 -8.58 -19.72 0.40
C SER A 315 -9.88 -20.54 0.32
N GLN A 316 -9.81 -21.69 -0.35
CA GLN A 316 -10.88 -22.68 -0.33
C GLN A 316 -10.90 -23.41 1.05
N GLU A 317 -9.70 -23.60 1.60
CA GLU A 317 -9.52 -24.19 2.93
C GLU A 317 -10.05 -23.24 4.01
N VAL A 318 -10.52 -23.84 5.08
CA VAL A 318 -10.99 -23.16 6.28
C VAL A 318 -9.92 -23.27 7.36
N TYR A 319 -9.75 -22.21 8.11
CA TYR A 319 -8.78 -22.09 9.21
C TYR A 319 -9.52 -21.69 10.49
N ILE A 320 -8.94 -22.04 11.62
CA ILE A 320 -9.41 -21.64 12.94
C ILE A 320 -8.39 -20.72 13.60
N ILE A 321 -8.84 -19.67 14.27
CA ILE A 321 -7.97 -18.77 15.04
C ILE A 321 -7.62 -19.44 16.36
N ILE A 322 -6.35 -19.82 16.51
CA ILE A 322 -5.86 -20.54 17.71
C ILE A 322 -5.24 -19.61 18.75
N ALA A 323 -4.65 -18.50 18.31
CA ALA A 323 -4.06 -17.50 19.20
C ALA A 323 -4.15 -16.10 18.59
N ARG A 324 -4.08 -15.11 19.47
CA ARG A 324 -3.96 -13.70 19.09
C ARG A 324 -2.93 -13.02 19.99
N ARG A 325 -2.13 -12.13 19.42
CA ARG A 325 -1.15 -11.32 20.15
C ARG A 325 -1.30 -9.87 19.72
N ASN A 326 -1.50 -8.98 20.67
CA ASN A 326 -1.44 -7.54 20.40
C ASN A 326 0.02 -7.15 20.21
N VAL A 327 0.31 -6.44 19.12
CA VAL A 327 1.65 -5.97 18.80
C VAL A 327 1.72 -4.51 19.18
N ASN A 328 2.48 -4.20 20.24
CA ASN A 328 2.86 -2.86 20.70
C ASN A 328 1.73 -1.79 20.78
N ALA A 329 2.09 -0.56 21.12
CA ALA A 329 1.19 0.59 21.28
C ALA A 329 0.29 0.89 20.04
N ASN A 330 0.65 0.43 18.86
CA ASN A 330 -0.14 0.59 17.62
C ASN A 330 -1.30 -0.39 17.48
N ARG A 331 -1.53 -1.27 18.43
CA ARG A 331 -2.72 -2.12 18.63
C ARG A 331 -3.21 -2.95 17.41
N GLN A 332 -2.36 -3.24 16.44
CA GLN A 332 -2.69 -4.25 15.44
C GLN A 332 -2.57 -5.64 16.07
N THR A 333 -3.67 -6.37 16.04
CA THR A 333 -3.68 -7.74 16.54
C THR A 333 -3.15 -8.69 15.49
N LYS A 334 -2.12 -9.46 15.82
CA LYS A 334 -1.66 -10.61 15.04
C LYS A 334 -2.51 -11.82 15.40
N TYR A 335 -2.98 -12.50 14.37
CA TYR A 335 -3.74 -13.75 14.50
C TYR A 335 -2.88 -14.90 14.05
N PHE A 336 -2.87 -15.96 14.84
CA PHE A 336 -2.27 -17.23 14.49
C PHE A 336 -3.42 -18.16 14.14
N ILE A 337 -3.33 -18.78 12.98
CA ILE A 337 -4.39 -19.66 12.45
C ILE A 337 -3.84 -21.05 12.21
N GLN A 338 -4.73 -22.01 12.16
CA GLN A 338 -4.46 -23.41 11.88
C GLN A 338 -5.52 -23.89 10.90
N GLN A 339 -5.15 -24.78 9.97
CA GLN A 339 -6.13 -25.39 9.09
C GLN A 339 -7.16 -26.18 9.92
N ALA A 340 -8.43 -25.92 9.69
CA ALA A 340 -9.50 -26.59 10.42
C ALA A 340 -9.73 -28.00 9.87
N HIS A 341 -9.77 -28.99 10.74
CA HIS A 341 -10.20 -30.34 10.38
C HIS A 341 -11.71 -30.34 10.06
N PRO A 342 -12.24 -31.23 9.20
CA PRO A 342 -13.67 -31.30 8.90
C PRO A 342 -14.58 -31.35 10.16
N ASP A 343 -14.19 -32.08 11.18
CA ASP A 343 -14.92 -32.15 12.43
C ASP A 343 -14.92 -30.84 13.24
N GLN A 344 -13.88 -30.02 13.08
CA GLN A 344 -13.79 -28.70 13.72
C GLN A 344 -14.65 -27.64 12.99
N ILE A 345 -15.01 -27.88 11.74
CA ILE A 345 -15.94 -27.01 11.01
C ILE A 345 -17.34 -27.13 11.62
N THR A 346 -17.72 -28.33 12.07
CA THR A 346 -18.98 -28.59 12.73
C THR A 346 -18.92 -28.43 14.25
N HIS A 347 -17.74 -28.70 14.87
CA HIS A 347 -17.51 -28.63 16.30
C HIS A 347 -16.20 -27.87 16.63
N PRO A 348 -16.18 -26.53 16.62
CA PRO A 348 -14.94 -25.73 16.70
C PRO A 348 -14.21 -25.80 18.07
N ASN A 349 -14.63 -26.64 18.98
CA ASN A 349 -14.08 -26.74 20.35
C ASN A 349 -12.83 -27.61 20.45
N GLU A 350 -12.56 -28.48 19.49
CA GLU A 350 -11.38 -29.34 19.48
C GLU A 350 -10.29 -28.80 18.57
N VAL A 351 -9.09 -28.64 19.09
CA VAL A 351 -7.92 -28.14 18.32
C VAL A 351 -7.07 -29.34 17.92
N VAL A 352 -7.11 -29.71 16.64
CA VAL A 352 -6.30 -30.80 16.10
C VAL A 352 -5.54 -30.25 14.88
N GLY A 353 -4.22 -30.43 14.84
CA GLY A 353 -3.36 -30.04 13.73
C GLY A 353 -2.26 -29.04 14.11
N GLU A 354 -1.36 -28.73 13.18
CA GLU A 354 -0.25 -27.82 13.43
C GLU A 354 -0.58 -26.36 13.05
N PRO A 355 -0.08 -25.39 13.85
CA PRO A 355 -0.28 -23.98 13.55
C PRO A 355 0.47 -23.57 12.27
N GLU A 356 -0.09 -22.64 11.50
CA GLU A 356 0.64 -21.97 10.43
C GLU A 356 1.84 -21.22 11.02
N ASN A 357 3.01 -21.31 10.39
CA ASN A 357 4.24 -20.67 10.85
C ASN A 357 4.22 -19.14 10.73
N HIS A 358 3.16 -18.57 10.18
CA HIS A 358 3.00 -17.14 9.95
C HIS A 358 1.82 -16.58 10.73
N TYR A 359 1.88 -15.27 11.00
CA TYR A 359 0.75 -14.54 11.57
C TYR A 359 0.01 -13.76 10.48
N PHE A 360 -1.25 -13.48 10.75
CA PHE A 360 -2.15 -12.75 9.86
C PHE A 360 -2.73 -11.53 10.58
N TYR A 361 -3.02 -10.48 9.81
CA TYR A 361 -3.80 -9.35 10.31
C TYR A 361 -5.28 -9.54 9.99
N ARG A 362 -6.13 -8.73 10.60
CA ARG A 362 -7.59 -8.84 10.44
C ARG A 362 -8.06 -8.77 8.99
N GLU A 363 -7.45 -7.90 8.18
CA GLU A 363 -7.74 -7.72 6.76
C GLU A 363 -7.34 -8.91 5.88
N HIS A 364 -6.45 -9.77 6.38
CA HIS A 364 -6.03 -10.99 5.70
C HIS A 364 -6.96 -12.18 5.99
N LEU A 365 -7.95 -12.00 6.86
CA LEU A 365 -8.85 -13.05 7.30
C LEU A 365 -10.29 -12.67 6.98
N ASN A 366 -11.03 -13.62 6.41
CA ASN A 366 -12.47 -13.51 6.19
C ASN A 366 -13.19 -14.47 7.13
N PRO A 367 -13.93 -13.97 8.16
CA PRO A 367 -14.67 -14.83 9.07
C PRO A 367 -15.81 -15.49 8.32
N ILE A 368 -16.02 -16.77 8.62
CA ILE A 368 -17.13 -17.57 8.11
C ILE A 368 -17.96 -18.07 9.28
N ASN A 369 -19.23 -18.25 9.00
CA ASN A 369 -20.17 -18.95 9.88
C ASN A 369 -20.44 -20.32 9.26
N VAL A 370 -20.52 -21.32 10.08
CA VAL A 370 -20.86 -22.71 9.71
C VAL A 370 -22.13 -23.13 10.40
#